data_f865b540bc9cd689464ae1f32e0916b0
#
_entry.id   f865b540bc9cd689464ae1f32e0916b0
#
_cell.length_a   1.000
_cell.length_b   1.000
_cell.length_c   1.000
_cell.angle_alpha   90.00
_cell.angle_beta   90.00
_cell.angle_gamma   90.00
#
_symmetry.space_group_name_H-M   'P 1'
#
loop_
_entity.id
_entity.type
_entity.pdbx_description
1 polymer ?
#
loop_
_entity_poly.entity_id
_entity_poly.type
_entity_poly.pdbx_seq_one_letter_code
_entity_poly.pdbx_strand_id
1 'polypeptide(L)'
;MESVYIKTKNPKYKQILKFWTKIFALTFALGVATGIVMAFSFGNNWARYSRFVGDVFGSALAAEGIFAFFLEAGFLGVLLFAWDKVSRGVHFLATICVAAGAHFSAIWITVANSWMQTPKGFTIVGEGRQARAVITNYWEMVFNPSSVDRLCHVILGCWLTGAFLVISISAYYLLRKRCLLYTSPSPRD
;
A
#
# COMPACT_ATOMS: atom_id res chain seq x y z
N MET A 1 7.09 3.11 16.47
CA MET A 1 8.14 4.13 16.68
C MET A 1 7.56 5.52 16.92
N GLU A 2 6.68 6.04 16.07
CA GLU A 2 6.10 7.38 16.24
C GLU A 2 5.29 7.52 17.53
N SER A 3 4.49 6.55 17.89
CA SER A 3 3.80 6.49 19.19
C SER A 3 4.75 6.60 20.40
N VAL A 4 5.94 6.01 20.27
CA VAL A 4 6.99 6.10 21.31
C VAL A 4 7.59 7.50 21.34
N TYR A 5 7.85 8.09 20.14
CA TYR A 5 8.34 9.47 20.07
C TYR A 5 7.35 10.49 20.66
N ILE A 6 6.06 10.32 20.42
CA ILE A 6 5.03 11.21 20.99
C ILE A 6 5.03 11.14 22.51
N LYS A 7 5.15 9.94 23.10
CA LYS A 7 5.18 9.72 24.53
C LYS A 7 6.48 10.21 25.19
N THR A 8 7.63 9.85 24.61
CA THR A 8 8.95 10.09 25.23
C THR A 8 9.55 11.44 24.89
N LYS A 9 9.12 12.07 23.78
CA LYS A 9 9.68 13.33 23.24
C LYS A 9 11.19 13.26 22.96
N ASN A 10 11.80 12.08 22.93
CA ASN A 10 13.23 11.91 22.77
C ASN A 10 13.66 12.17 21.32
N PRO A 11 14.63 13.06 21.05
CA PRO A 11 15.08 13.43 19.71
C PRO A 11 15.70 12.25 18.92
N LYS A 12 16.24 11.24 19.61
CA LYS A 12 16.77 10.03 18.96
C LYS A 12 15.67 9.31 18.15
N TYR A 13 14.45 9.18 18.70
CA TYR A 13 13.33 8.57 17.96
C TYR A 13 12.89 9.40 16.76
N LYS A 14 12.97 10.74 16.83
CA LYS A 14 12.69 11.61 15.69
C LYS A 14 13.68 11.37 14.53
N GLN A 15 14.97 11.19 14.83
CA GLN A 15 15.99 10.90 13.82
C GLN A 15 15.76 9.55 13.15
N ILE A 16 15.45 8.51 13.95
CA ILE A 16 15.15 7.16 13.44
C ILE A 16 13.90 7.20 12.55
N LEU A 17 12.85 7.91 12.97
CA LEU A 17 11.64 8.08 12.18
C LEU A 17 11.92 8.77 10.84
N LYS A 18 12.64 9.90 10.86
CA LYS A 18 13.02 10.60 9.62
C LYS A 18 13.82 9.71 8.66
N PHE A 19 14.68 8.85 9.18
CA PHE A 19 15.43 7.88 8.39
C PHE A 19 14.50 6.87 7.72
N TRP A 20 13.63 6.21 8.48
CA TRP A 20 12.70 5.21 7.93
C TRP A 20 11.66 5.83 7.00
N THR A 21 11.19 7.04 7.28
CA THR A 21 10.27 7.76 6.40
C THR A 21 10.90 8.05 5.03
N LYS A 22 12.19 8.34 4.96
CA LYS A 22 12.90 8.52 3.68
C LYS A 22 12.99 7.22 2.88
N ILE A 23 13.29 6.09 3.54
CA ILE A 23 13.31 4.78 2.89
C ILE A 23 11.92 4.42 2.37
N PHE A 24 10.90 4.63 3.20
CA PHE A 24 9.51 4.41 2.81
C PHE A 24 9.12 5.26 1.60
N ALA A 25 9.45 6.55 1.60
CA ALA A 25 9.16 7.45 0.49
C ALA A 25 9.82 6.99 -0.84
N LEU A 26 11.05 6.52 -0.78
CA LEU A 26 11.74 5.97 -1.96
C LEU A 26 11.03 4.72 -2.47
N THR A 27 10.70 3.79 -1.57
CA THR A 27 9.97 2.57 -1.92
C THR A 27 8.58 2.90 -2.51
N PHE A 28 7.87 3.88 -1.92
CA PHE A 28 6.59 4.37 -2.42
C PHE A 28 6.72 4.95 -3.83
N ALA A 29 7.69 5.82 -4.08
CA ALA A 29 7.92 6.41 -5.39
C ALA A 29 8.20 5.36 -6.47
N LEU A 30 9.01 4.35 -6.15
CA LEU A 30 9.26 3.21 -7.05
C LEU A 30 8.00 2.38 -7.28
N GLY A 31 7.20 2.14 -6.24
CA GLY A 31 5.93 1.43 -6.33
C GLY A 31 4.94 2.14 -7.24
N VAL A 32 4.79 3.45 -7.10
CA VAL A 32 3.92 4.27 -7.98
C VAL A 32 4.41 4.24 -9.43
N ALA A 33 5.71 4.43 -9.65
CA ALA A 33 6.27 4.43 -11.00
C ALA A 33 6.04 3.08 -11.72
N THR A 34 6.31 1.96 -11.04
CA THR A 34 6.07 0.62 -11.60
C THR A 34 4.58 0.30 -11.75
N GLY A 35 3.73 0.76 -10.83
CA GLY A 35 2.28 0.59 -10.88
C GLY A 35 1.66 1.28 -12.09
N ILE A 36 2.10 2.50 -12.42
CA ILE A 36 1.66 3.22 -13.62
C ILE A 36 2.03 2.44 -14.89
N VAL A 37 3.26 1.95 -15.00
CA VAL A 37 3.69 1.12 -16.14
C VAL A 37 2.85 -0.14 -16.27
N MET A 38 2.51 -0.78 -15.15
CA MET A 38 1.66 -1.98 -15.15
C MET A 38 0.24 -1.69 -15.63
N ALA A 39 -0.34 -0.55 -15.24
CA ALA A 39 -1.66 -0.12 -15.72
C ALA A 39 -1.67 0.10 -17.25
N PHE A 40 -0.64 0.75 -17.80
CA PHE A 40 -0.48 0.90 -19.25
C PHE A 40 -0.30 -0.44 -19.97
N SER A 41 0.52 -1.34 -19.42
CA SER A 41 0.72 -2.68 -19.98
C SER A 41 -0.58 -3.48 -20.01
N PHE A 42 -1.42 -3.35 -18.99
CA PHE A 42 -2.72 -3.99 -18.93
C PHE A 42 -3.64 -3.49 -20.07
N GLY A 43 -3.68 -2.17 -20.33
CA GLY A 43 -4.47 -1.59 -21.42
C GLY A 43 -3.96 -1.92 -22.82
N ASN A 44 -2.65 -2.00 -23.02
CA ASN A 44 -2.03 -2.20 -24.32
C ASN A 44 -1.83 -3.68 -24.67
N ASN A 45 -1.12 -4.41 -23.82
CA ASN A 45 -0.72 -5.79 -24.11
C ASN A 45 -1.88 -6.78 -23.91
N TRP A 46 -2.79 -6.45 -23.00
CA TRP A 46 -3.94 -7.30 -22.64
C TRP A 46 -5.27 -6.67 -23.03
N ALA A 47 -5.28 -5.87 -24.11
CA ALA A 47 -6.41 -5.07 -24.55
C ALA A 47 -7.73 -5.85 -24.70
N ARG A 48 -7.69 -7.11 -25.15
CA ARG A 48 -8.88 -7.97 -25.24
C ARG A 48 -9.44 -8.30 -23.88
N TYR A 49 -8.57 -8.70 -22.97
CA TYR A 49 -8.95 -9.05 -21.62
C TYR A 49 -9.44 -7.82 -20.85
N SER A 50 -8.72 -6.70 -20.93
CA SER A 50 -9.10 -5.46 -20.26
C SER A 50 -10.45 -4.91 -20.76
N ARG A 51 -10.81 -5.14 -22.01
CA ARG A 51 -12.15 -4.84 -22.53
C ARG A 51 -13.22 -5.76 -21.93
N PHE A 52 -12.93 -7.04 -21.82
CA PHE A 52 -13.86 -8.02 -21.26
C PHE A 52 -14.15 -7.76 -19.79
N VAL A 53 -13.13 -7.46 -18.99
CA VAL A 53 -13.24 -7.24 -17.54
C VAL A 53 -13.34 -5.77 -17.15
N GLY A 54 -13.49 -4.84 -18.11
CA GLY A 54 -13.37 -3.40 -17.92
C GLY A 54 -14.32 -2.83 -16.86
N ASP A 55 -15.52 -3.36 -16.73
CA ASP A 55 -16.48 -2.93 -15.74
C ASP A 55 -16.05 -3.35 -14.31
N VAL A 56 -15.60 -4.58 -14.16
CA VAL A 56 -15.14 -5.14 -12.87
C VAL A 56 -13.84 -4.47 -12.42
N PHE A 57 -12.82 -4.46 -13.27
CA PHE A 57 -11.52 -3.88 -12.95
C PHE A 57 -11.57 -2.36 -12.86
N GLY A 58 -12.35 -1.71 -13.73
CA GLY A 58 -12.53 -0.27 -13.72
C GLY A 58 -13.14 0.22 -12.40
N SER A 59 -14.14 -0.47 -11.89
CA SER A 59 -14.76 -0.12 -10.61
C SER A 59 -13.82 -0.31 -9.42
N ALA A 60 -13.06 -1.41 -9.39
CA ALA A 60 -12.07 -1.67 -8.34
C ALA A 60 -10.90 -0.67 -8.38
N LEU A 61 -10.37 -0.38 -9.58
CA LEU A 61 -9.30 0.60 -9.75
C LEU A 61 -9.75 2.04 -9.47
N ALA A 62 -10.99 2.40 -9.80
CA ALA A 62 -11.55 3.70 -9.47
C ALA A 62 -11.70 3.86 -7.95
N ALA A 63 -12.20 2.84 -7.26
CA ALA A 63 -12.30 2.84 -5.81
C ALA A 63 -10.91 2.93 -5.14
N GLU A 64 -9.92 2.21 -5.64
CA GLU A 64 -8.52 2.31 -5.20
C GLU A 64 -7.98 3.73 -5.38
N GLY A 65 -8.11 4.30 -6.59
CA GLY A 65 -7.60 5.64 -6.88
C GLY A 65 -8.23 6.72 -5.99
N ILE A 66 -9.55 6.70 -5.82
CA ILE A 66 -10.27 7.73 -5.07
C ILE A 66 -10.07 7.58 -3.55
N PHE A 67 -10.22 6.38 -3.01
CA PHE A 67 -10.26 6.17 -1.56
C PHE A 67 -8.91 5.80 -0.94
N ALA A 68 -8.04 5.12 -1.70
CA ALA A 68 -6.75 4.67 -1.20
C ALA A 68 -5.60 5.58 -1.61
N PHE A 69 -5.37 5.73 -2.91
CA PHE A 69 -4.21 6.45 -3.43
C PHE A 69 -4.21 7.95 -3.06
N PHE A 70 -5.35 8.63 -3.12
CA PHE A 70 -5.43 10.04 -2.68
C PHE A 70 -5.17 10.20 -1.18
N LEU A 71 -5.68 9.28 -0.38
CA LEU A 71 -5.41 9.28 1.07
C LEU A 71 -3.92 9.06 1.32
N GLU A 72 -3.32 8.08 0.67
CA GLU A 72 -1.91 7.73 0.84
C GLU A 72 -0.98 8.85 0.34
N ALA A 73 -1.13 9.28 -0.91
CA ALA A 73 -0.27 10.30 -1.52
C ALA A 73 -0.41 11.67 -0.86
N GLY A 74 -1.63 12.08 -0.52
CA GLY A 74 -1.90 13.37 0.13
C GLY A 74 -1.23 13.46 1.51
N PHE A 75 -1.42 12.46 2.35
CA PHE A 75 -0.80 12.45 3.68
C PHE A 75 0.68 12.10 3.68
N LEU A 76 1.21 11.44 2.64
CA LEU A 76 2.65 11.25 2.47
C LEU A 76 3.39 12.58 2.36
N GLY A 77 2.81 13.57 1.68
CA GLY A 77 3.36 14.92 1.63
C GLY A 77 3.50 15.55 3.03
N VAL A 78 2.50 15.39 3.88
CA VAL A 78 2.57 15.82 5.28
C VAL A 78 3.66 15.07 6.05
N LEU A 79 3.72 13.76 5.87
CA LEU A 79 4.69 12.87 6.53
C LEU A 79 6.14 13.24 6.18
N LEU A 80 6.40 13.67 4.95
CA LEU A 80 7.75 14.01 4.48
C LEU A 80 8.17 15.43 4.82
N PHE A 81 7.28 16.42 4.63
CA PHE A 81 7.65 17.83 4.59
C PHE A 81 7.15 18.65 5.77
N ALA A 82 6.28 18.10 6.62
CA ALA A 82 5.62 18.85 7.69
C ALA A 82 6.14 18.57 9.10
N TRP A 83 7.32 17.95 9.26
CA TRP A 83 7.89 17.55 10.55
C TRP A 83 7.91 18.64 11.63
N ASP A 84 8.21 19.86 11.22
CA ASP A 84 8.33 21.01 12.12
C ASP A 84 7.25 22.07 11.86
N LYS A 85 6.31 21.80 10.95
CA LYS A 85 5.23 22.72 10.55
C LYS A 85 3.87 22.36 11.16
N VAL A 86 3.67 21.13 11.57
CA VAL A 86 2.42 20.65 12.15
C VAL A 86 2.63 20.09 13.56
N SER A 87 1.54 20.01 14.32
CA SER A 87 1.59 19.36 15.63
C SER A 87 1.93 17.87 15.51
N ARG A 88 2.53 17.30 16.56
CA ARG A 88 2.88 15.86 16.60
C ARG A 88 1.67 14.95 16.40
N GLY A 89 0.51 15.36 16.89
CA GLY A 89 -0.74 14.61 16.70
C GLY A 89 -1.19 14.57 15.24
N VAL A 90 -1.09 15.71 14.54
CA VAL A 90 -1.42 15.79 13.10
C VAL A 90 -0.43 14.97 12.27
N HIS A 91 0.86 15.01 12.60
CA HIS A 91 1.86 14.18 11.93
C HIS A 91 1.59 12.68 12.14
N PHE A 92 1.24 12.27 13.35
CA PHE A 92 0.87 10.89 13.65
C PHE A 92 -0.42 10.45 12.94
N LEU A 93 -1.42 11.35 12.87
CA LEU A 93 -2.62 11.10 12.07
C LEU A 93 -2.26 10.87 10.59
N ALA A 94 -1.34 11.67 10.04
CA ALA A 94 -0.86 11.47 8.67
C ALA A 94 -0.21 10.09 8.50
N THR A 95 0.57 9.62 9.46
CA THR A 95 1.15 8.26 9.45
C THR A 95 0.07 7.18 9.43
N ILE A 96 -0.98 7.35 10.24
CA ILE A 96 -2.12 6.40 10.26
C ILE A 96 -2.85 6.43 8.92
N CYS A 97 -3.10 7.62 8.35
CA CYS A 97 -3.79 7.75 7.06
C CYS A 97 -2.99 7.11 5.92
N VAL A 98 -1.68 7.30 5.86
CA VAL A 98 -0.82 6.63 4.88
C VAL A 98 -0.87 5.12 5.04
N ALA A 99 -0.75 4.62 6.28
CA ALA A 99 -0.83 3.19 6.54
C ALA A 99 -2.21 2.60 6.18
N ALA A 100 -3.29 3.31 6.51
CA ALA A 100 -4.64 2.90 6.15
C ALA A 100 -4.84 2.90 4.62
N GLY A 101 -4.35 3.94 3.92
CA GLY A 101 -4.40 4.03 2.45
C GLY A 101 -3.75 2.82 1.79
N ALA A 102 -2.54 2.44 2.24
CA ALA A 102 -1.83 1.27 1.72
C ALA A 102 -2.61 -0.05 1.92
N HIS A 103 -3.30 -0.21 3.06
CA HIS A 103 -4.13 -1.39 3.29
C HIS A 103 -5.41 -1.37 2.44
N PHE A 104 -6.03 -0.20 2.26
CA PHE A 104 -7.18 -0.05 1.36
C PHE A 104 -6.80 -0.33 -0.10
N SER A 105 -5.64 0.12 -0.56
CA SER A 105 -5.11 -0.20 -1.88
C SER A 105 -4.95 -1.72 -2.06
N ALA A 106 -4.37 -2.40 -1.07
CA ALA A 106 -4.24 -3.86 -1.08
C ALA A 106 -5.58 -4.60 -1.21
N ILE A 107 -6.66 -4.08 -0.62
CA ILE A 107 -7.99 -4.67 -0.74
C ILE A 107 -8.45 -4.67 -2.20
N TRP A 108 -8.42 -3.52 -2.87
CA TRP A 108 -8.97 -3.40 -4.22
C TRP A 108 -8.20 -4.20 -5.26
N ILE A 109 -6.88 -4.19 -5.21
CA ILE A 109 -6.08 -5.00 -6.14
C ILE A 109 -6.24 -6.49 -5.88
N THR A 110 -6.41 -6.89 -4.61
CA THR A 110 -6.65 -8.29 -4.26
C THR A 110 -8.04 -8.74 -4.69
N VAL A 111 -9.07 -7.89 -4.58
CA VAL A 111 -10.41 -8.17 -5.09
C VAL A 111 -10.36 -8.43 -6.59
N ALA A 112 -9.71 -7.57 -7.36
CA ALA A 112 -9.56 -7.75 -8.80
C ALA A 112 -8.82 -9.06 -9.13
N ASN A 113 -7.72 -9.34 -8.44
CA ASN A 113 -6.94 -10.57 -8.62
C ASN A 113 -7.72 -11.85 -8.25
N SER A 114 -8.46 -11.82 -7.12
CA SER A 114 -9.25 -12.97 -6.68
C SER A 114 -10.45 -13.24 -7.59
N TRP A 115 -11.09 -12.17 -8.09
CA TRP A 115 -12.20 -12.30 -9.04
C TRP A 115 -11.78 -12.98 -10.33
N MET A 116 -10.55 -12.79 -10.81
CA MET A 116 -10.02 -13.52 -11.97
C MET A 116 -10.02 -15.04 -11.78
N GLN A 117 -9.89 -15.51 -10.55
CA GLN A 117 -9.82 -16.94 -10.22
C GLN A 117 -11.18 -17.54 -9.86
N THR A 118 -11.99 -16.76 -9.16
CA THR A 118 -13.30 -17.17 -8.63
C THR A 118 -14.34 -16.09 -8.92
N PRO A 119 -14.70 -15.89 -10.22
CA PRO A 119 -15.58 -14.81 -10.62
C PRO A 119 -17.01 -15.00 -10.10
N LYS A 120 -17.57 -13.95 -9.49
CA LYS A 120 -18.96 -13.86 -9.03
C LYS A 120 -19.52 -12.46 -9.22
N GLY A 121 -20.87 -12.33 -9.15
CA GLY A 121 -21.56 -11.05 -9.18
C GLY A 121 -21.54 -10.35 -10.54
N PHE A 122 -21.47 -11.10 -11.64
CA PHE A 122 -21.43 -10.55 -13.00
C PHE A 122 -22.31 -11.35 -13.96
N THR A 123 -22.64 -10.73 -15.09
CA THR A 123 -23.23 -11.39 -16.27
C THR A 123 -22.42 -11.05 -17.50
N ILE A 124 -22.45 -11.94 -18.49
CA ILE A 124 -21.82 -11.68 -19.78
C ILE A 124 -22.85 -11.04 -20.71
N VAL A 125 -22.51 -9.86 -21.22
CA VAL A 125 -23.34 -9.11 -22.15
C VAL A 125 -22.60 -9.00 -23.49
N GLY A 126 -23.32 -9.24 -24.59
CA GLY A 126 -22.78 -9.25 -25.96
C GLY A 126 -22.27 -10.62 -26.38
N GLU A 127 -21.93 -10.75 -27.66
CA GLU A 127 -21.49 -12.02 -28.26
C GLU A 127 -20.10 -11.88 -28.91
N GLY A 128 -19.38 -12.99 -28.95
CA GLY A 128 -18.10 -13.12 -29.64
C GLY A 128 -17.04 -12.14 -29.12
N ARG A 129 -16.55 -11.26 -30.02
CA ARG A 129 -15.50 -10.28 -29.69
C ARG A 129 -15.99 -9.07 -28.88
N GLN A 130 -17.30 -8.86 -28.78
CA GLN A 130 -17.92 -7.76 -28.03
C GLN A 130 -18.45 -8.20 -26.67
N ALA A 131 -18.29 -9.47 -26.31
CA ALA A 131 -18.65 -9.97 -24.99
C ALA A 131 -17.91 -9.22 -23.89
N ARG A 132 -18.65 -8.80 -22.85
CA ARG A 132 -18.15 -8.08 -21.66
C ARG A 132 -18.76 -8.66 -20.40
N ALA A 133 -17.96 -8.73 -19.35
CA ALA A 133 -18.44 -9.00 -18.01
C ALA A 133 -18.96 -7.70 -17.38
N VAL A 134 -20.25 -7.66 -17.07
CA VAL A 134 -20.92 -6.50 -16.45
C VAL A 134 -21.29 -6.88 -15.03
N ILE A 135 -20.98 -6.01 -14.07
CA ILE A 135 -21.29 -6.24 -12.65
C ILE A 135 -22.81 -6.22 -12.46
N THR A 136 -23.34 -7.27 -11.87
CA THR A 136 -24.74 -7.37 -11.45
C THR A 136 -24.88 -7.18 -9.94
N ASN A 137 -23.90 -7.64 -9.16
CA ASN A 137 -23.87 -7.45 -7.72
C ASN A 137 -22.45 -7.09 -7.27
N TYR A 138 -22.25 -5.83 -6.90
CA TYR A 138 -20.96 -5.30 -6.49
C TYR A 138 -20.37 -6.01 -5.27
N TRP A 139 -21.20 -6.28 -4.26
CA TRP A 139 -20.71 -6.93 -3.04
C TRP A 139 -20.36 -8.41 -3.23
N GLU A 140 -21.04 -9.11 -4.11
CA GLU A 140 -20.66 -10.48 -4.50
C GLU A 140 -19.34 -10.49 -5.29
N MET A 141 -19.08 -9.46 -6.07
CA MET A 141 -17.80 -9.29 -6.76
C MET A 141 -16.68 -9.03 -5.75
N VAL A 142 -16.90 -8.13 -4.78
CA VAL A 142 -15.90 -7.79 -3.75
C VAL A 142 -15.64 -8.98 -2.82
N PHE A 143 -16.69 -9.62 -2.33
CA PHE A 143 -16.61 -10.79 -1.43
C PHE A 143 -16.71 -12.11 -2.21
N ASN A 144 -16.00 -12.21 -3.34
CA ASN A 144 -15.92 -13.48 -4.05
C ASN A 144 -15.24 -14.56 -3.16
N PRO A 145 -15.44 -15.85 -3.45
CA PRO A 145 -15.07 -16.94 -2.52
C PRO A 145 -13.61 -16.95 -2.06
N SER A 146 -12.70 -16.37 -2.83
CA SER A 146 -11.26 -16.37 -2.50
C SER A 146 -10.71 -15.01 -2.09
N SER A 147 -11.53 -13.94 -2.04
CA SER A 147 -11.03 -12.58 -1.81
C SER A 147 -10.44 -12.39 -0.41
N VAL A 148 -11.12 -12.89 0.61
CA VAL A 148 -10.68 -12.72 2.01
C VAL A 148 -9.41 -13.50 2.30
N ASP A 149 -9.35 -14.75 1.88
CA ASP A 149 -8.18 -15.62 2.09
C ASP A 149 -6.93 -15.04 1.40
N ARG A 150 -7.10 -14.59 0.15
CA ARG A 150 -6.02 -13.95 -0.60
C ARG A 150 -5.60 -12.63 0.02
N LEU A 151 -6.54 -11.82 0.49
CA LEU A 151 -6.23 -10.56 1.16
C LEU A 151 -5.41 -10.81 2.44
N CYS A 152 -5.82 -11.75 3.28
CA CYS A 152 -5.06 -12.13 4.47
C CYS A 152 -3.65 -12.59 4.10
N HIS A 153 -3.52 -13.43 3.09
CA HIS A 153 -2.22 -13.92 2.62
C HIS A 153 -1.33 -12.78 2.12
N VAL A 154 -1.86 -11.88 1.29
CA VAL A 154 -1.13 -10.73 0.74
C VAL A 154 -0.67 -9.78 1.85
N ILE A 155 -1.56 -9.41 2.76
CA ILE A 155 -1.22 -8.49 3.87
C ILE A 155 -0.13 -9.10 4.77
N LEU A 156 -0.26 -10.36 5.15
CA LEU A 156 0.75 -11.05 5.96
C LEU A 156 2.09 -11.15 5.22
N GLY A 157 2.07 -11.45 3.93
CA GLY A 157 3.27 -11.48 3.09
C GLY A 157 3.96 -10.13 3.00
N CYS A 158 3.19 -9.03 2.84
CA CYS A 158 3.72 -7.68 2.82
C CYS A 158 4.33 -7.28 4.18
N TRP A 159 3.69 -7.62 5.29
CA TRP A 159 4.24 -7.36 6.63
C TRP A 159 5.52 -8.11 6.90
N LEU A 160 5.59 -9.39 6.51
CA LEU A 160 6.82 -10.18 6.59
C LEU A 160 7.95 -9.58 5.76
N THR A 161 7.67 -9.21 4.50
CA THR A 161 8.63 -8.57 3.61
C THR A 161 9.16 -7.26 4.21
N GLY A 162 8.26 -6.42 4.73
CA GLY A 162 8.62 -5.18 5.42
C GLY A 162 9.48 -5.42 6.66
N ALA A 163 9.15 -6.43 7.47
CA ALA A 163 9.94 -6.78 8.65
C ALA A 163 11.35 -7.24 8.28
N PHE A 164 11.49 -8.10 7.28
CA PHE A 164 12.81 -8.55 6.80
C PHE A 164 13.63 -7.42 6.17
N LEU A 165 13.00 -6.48 5.47
CA LEU A 165 13.67 -5.27 4.97
C LEU A 165 14.25 -4.44 6.13
N VAL A 166 13.46 -4.22 7.17
CA VAL A 166 13.92 -3.49 8.37
C VAL A 166 15.06 -4.22 9.05
N ILE A 167 14.96 -5.54 9.21
CA ILE A 167 16.02 -6.37 9.82
C ILE A 167 17.32 -6.28 8.98
N SER A 168 17.23 -6.44 7.66
CA SER A 168 18.37 -6.40 6.76
C SER A 168 19.13 -5.07 6.82
N ILE A 169 18.39 -3.95 6.72
CA ILE A 169 18.99 -2.61 6.79
C ILE A 169 19.60 -2.38 8.17
N SER A 170 18.90 -2.76 9.23
CA SER A 170 19.40 -2.61 10.60
C SER A 170 20.66 -3.43 10.84
N ALA A 171 20.72 -4.68 10.36
CA ALA A 171 21.89 -5.54 10.44
C ALA A 171 23.08 -4.94 9.67
N TYR A 172 22.86 -4.40 8.47
CA TYR A 172 23.90 -3.72 7.70
C TYR A 172 24.51 -2.54 8.46
N TYR A 173 23.67 -1.69 9.05
CA TYR A 173 24.16 -0.56 9.85
C TYR A 173 24.86 -1.00 11.14
N LEU A 174 24.44 -2.14 11.72
CA LEU A 174 25.09 -2.79 12.85
C LEU A 174 26.52 -3.16 12.50
N LEU A 175 26.71 -3.89 11.41
CA LEU A 175 28.02 -4.31 10.93
C LEU A 175 28.95 -3.12 10.63
N ARG A 176 28.37 -2.01 10.17
CA ARG A 176 29.10 -0.76 9.92
C ARG A 176 29.35 0.08 11.16
N LYS A 177 29.00 -0.42 12.36
CA LYS A 177 29.15 0.28 13.66
C LYS A 177 28.47 1.67 13.71
N ARG A 178 27.41 1.87 12.94
CA ARG A 178 26.63 3.11 12.90
C ARG A 178 25.48 2.98 13.91
N CYS A 179 25.74 3.33 15.18
CA CYS A 179 24.87 3.04 16.34
C CYS A 179 23.53 3.80 16.39
N LEU A 180 23.23 4.73 15.48
CA LEU A 180 21.98 5.50 15.51
C LEU A 180 20.70 4.66 15.35
N LEU A 181 20.80 3.42 14.86
CA LEU A 181 19.68 2.50 14.65
C LEU A 181 19.49 1.49 15.79
N TYR A 182 20.32 1.52 16.79
CA TYR A 182 20.15 0.71 17.99
C TYR A 182 19.07 1.30 18.88
N THR A 183 18.09 0.51 19.18
CA THR A 183 17.02 0.86 20.15
C THR A 183 17.46 0.75 21.61
N SER A 184 18.68 0.29 21.87
CA SER A 184 19.22 0.20 23.24
C SER A 184 20.21 1.34 23.50
N PRO A 185 19.92 2.26 24.43
CA PRO A 185 20.94 3.18 24.89
C PRO A 185 22.09 2.36 25.51
N SER A 186 23.31 2.60 25.05
CA SER A 186 24.48 2.07 25.71
C SER A 186 24.52 2.65 27.12
N PRO A 187 24.84 1.85 28.17
CA PRO A 187 25.01 2.36 29.52
C PRO A 187 26.17 3.36 29.66
N ARG A 188 26.85 3.70 28.57
CA ARG A 188 28.03 4.58 28.52
C ARG A 188 27.83 5.92 27.80
N ASP A 189 26.57 6.26 27.41
CA ASP A 189 26.26 7.55 26.81
C ASP A 189 25.43 8.43 27.74
#